data_500a78219cb9e618d20f8c9af8641eb3
#
_entry.id   500a78219cb9e618d20f8c9af8641eb3
#
_cell.length_a   1.000
_cell.length_b   1.000
_cell.length_c   1.000
_cell.angle_alpha   90.00
_cell.angle_beta   90.00
_cell.angle_gamma   90.00
#
_symmetry.space_group_name_H-M   'P 1'
#
loop_
_entity.id
_entity.type
_entity.pdbx_description
1 polymer ?
#
loop_
_entity_poly.entity_id
_entity_poly.type
_entity_poly.pdbx_seq_one_letter_code
_entity_poly.pdbx_strand_id
1 'polypeptide(L)'
;YYIPAILGSKIGYTNIARYSYVCLAEQNGVRLICVTMQSQIKTDKYNDVRTLLNDAFARYTGYTEIPAQGVTGELEVAGGGSTLGAVTVSDPGVKLLLADGLTAADVSVTLELPERYLLGVDPAVYAVYTIRGRDVQETASVRVPAAVTGLEELLAKSANATLPASRDVGPKRIAGGLLAISVGATVLAALAAFGVVRLRAKLRRKRKARH
;
A
#
# COMPACT_ATOMS: atom_id res chain seq x y z
N TYR A 1 31.44 0.85 -9.92
CA TYR A 1 30.43 0.45 -8.91
C TYR A 1 29.26 -0.31 -9.55
N TYR A 2 29.53 -1.07 -10.62
CA TYR A 2 28.51 -1.91 -11.25
C TYR A 2 28.16 -3.09 -10.35
N ILE A 3 26.86 -3.30 -10.11
CA ILE A 3 26.30 -4.44 -9.38
C ILE A 3 25.31 -5.12 -10.33
N PRO A 4 25.61 -6.33 -10.86
CA PRO A 4 24.82 -6.98 -11.90
C PRO A 4 23.34 -7.19 -11.54
N ALA A 5 23.04 -7.43 -10.26
CA ALA A 5 21.68 -7.65 -9.78
C ALA A 5 20.78 -6.41 -9.84
N ILE A 6 21.32 -5.19 -10.00
CA ILE A 6 20.53 -3.96 -9.98
C ILE A 6 19.84 -3.74 -11.33
N LEU A 7 18.51 -3.74 -11.32
CA LEU A 7 17.66 -3.45 -12.48
C LEU A 7 17.48 -1.95 -12.72
N GLY A 8 17.44 -1.17 -11.65
CA GLY A 8 17.27 0.27 -11.71
C GLY A 8 17.58 0.95 -10.40
N SER A 9 17.98 2.23 -10.46
CA SER A 9 18.37 2.96 -9.27
C SER A 9 18.18 4.47 -9.41
N LYS A 10 18.13 5.16 -8.26
CA LYS A 10 18.10 6.62 -8.17
C LYS A 10 19.01 7.10 -7.05
N ILE A 11 19.74 8.16 -7.32
CA ILE A 11 20.64 8.82 -6.39
C ILE A 11 20.04 10.17 -6.00
N GLY A 12 20.16 10.53 -4.73
CA GLY A 12 19.87 11.85 -4.20
C GLY A 12 21.05 12.43 -3.43
N TYR A 13 21.17 13.74 -3.43
CA TYR A 13 22.12 14.47 -2.61
C TYR A 13 21.57 15.84 -2.21
N THR A 14 21.71 16.18 -0.95
CA THR A 14 21.60 17.55 -0.43
C THR A 14 22.66 17.77 0.64
N ASN A 15 23.00 19.02 0.93
CA ASN A 15 23.99 19.34 1.95
C ASN A 15 23.58 18.85 3.36
N ILE A 16 22.28 18.75 3.63
CA ILE A 16 21.72 18.31 4.92
C ILE A 16 21.55 16.78 4.93
N ALA A 17 20.88 16.21 3.90
CA ALA A 17 20.56 14.79 3.86
C ALA A 17 21.71 13.91 3.33
N ARG A 18 22.83 14.53 2.91
CA ARG A 18 23.99 13.81 2.36
C ARG A 18 23.60 12.95 1.15
N TYR A 19 24.34 11.87 0.91
CA TYR A 19 24.08 10.96 -0.22
C TYR A 19 23.04 9.93 0.16
N SER A 20 22.04 9.78 -0.71
CA SER A 20 21.02 8.74 -0.60
C SER A 20 20.99 7.92 -1.89
N TYR A 21 20.68 6.65 -1.77
CA TYR A 21 20.58 5.75 -2.90
C TYR A 21 19.42 4.78 -2.70
N VAL A 22 18.61 4.57 -3.72
CA VAL A 22 17.59 3.54 -3.74
C VAL A 22 17.77 2.72 -5.01
N CYS A 23 17.65 1.40 -4.90
CA CYS A 23 17.69 0.52 -6.05
C CYS A 23 16.70 -0.63 -5.92
N LEU A 24 16.26 -1.10 -7.09
CA LEU A 24 15.59 -2.39 -7.27
C LEU A 24 16.63 -3.38 -7.78
N ALA A 25 16.77 -4.50 -7.11
CA ALA A 25 17.68 -5.57 -7.49
C ALA A 25 16.92 -6.89 -7.62
N GLU A 26 17.39 -7.76 -8.52
CA GLU A 26 16.84 -9.10 -8.73
C GLU A 26 17.96 -10.11 -8.86
N GLN A 27 17.82 -11.24 -8.15
CA GLN A 27 18.70 -12.39 -8.25
C GLN A 27 17.89 -13.67 -8.03
N ASN A 28 18.02 -14.64 -8.92
CA ASN A 28 17.33 -15.93 -8.85
C ASN A 28 15.80 -15.81 -8.69
N GLY A 29 15.19 -14.80 -9.32
CA GLY A 29 13.75 -14.52 -9.22
C GLY A 29 13.31 -13.81 -7.95
N VAL A 30 14.22 -13.55 -7.01
CA VAL A 30 13.95 -12.76 -5.81
C VAL A 30 14.20 -11.27 -6.11
N ARG A 31 13.21 -10.42 -5.82
CA ARG A 31 13.29 -8.97 -5.99
C ARG A 31 13.38 -8.28 -4.64
N LEU A 32 14.36 -7.39 -4.52
CA LEU A 32 14.62 -6.61 -3.32
C LEU A 32 14.72 -5.12 -3.64
N ILE A 33 14.22 -4.31 -2.72
CA ILE A 33 14.45 -2.86 -2.74
C ILE A 33 15.45 -2.53 -1.64
N CYS A 34 16.57 -1.92 -2.02
CA CYS A 34 17.57 -1.46 -1.07
C CYS A 34 17.58 0.07 -1.02
N VAL A 35 17.59 0.61 0.19
CA VAL A 35 17.62 2.05 0.46
C VAL A 35 18.75 2.36 1.43
N THR A 36 19.66 3.24 1.03
CA THR A 36 20.68 3.81 1.92
C THR A 36 20.50 5.33 1.98
N MET A 37 20.68 5.89 3.15
CA MET A 37 20.50 7.31 3.42
C MET A 37 21.65 7.87 4.27
N GLN A 38 21.91 9.17 4.13
CA GLN A 38 22.90 9.90 4.92
C GLN A 38 24.35 9.39 4.79
N SER A 39 24.72 8.73 3.70
CA SER A 39 26.11 8.35 3.46
C SER A 39 26.97 9.61 3.35
N GLN A 40 28.00 9.69 4.17
CA GLN A 40 28.86 10.89 4.29
C GLN A 40 29.71 11.08 3.04
N ILE A 41 30.18 10.00 2.47
CA ILE A 41 31.07 9.98 1.29
C ILE A 41 30.31 9.41 0.10
N LYS A 42 30.54 9.98 -1.08
CA LYS A 42 29.86 9.59 -2.32
C LYS A 42 29.98 8.11 -2.67
N THR A 43 31.08 7.48 -2.30
CA THR A 43 31.36 6.06 -2.60
C THR A 43 30.72 5.10 -1.61
N ASP A 44 30.53 5.52 -0.37
CA ASP A 44 30.05 4.65 0.72
C ASP A 44 28.68 4.05 0.42
N LYS A 45 27.75 4.87 -0.10
CA LYS A 45 26.42 4.37 -0.47
C LYS A 45 26.44 3.19 -1.44
N TYR A 46 27.45 3.07 -2.31
CA TYR A 46 27.58 1.93 -3.22
C TYR A 46 28.15 0.70 -2.54
N ASN A 47 29.08 0.90 -1.60
CA ASN A 47 29.65 -0.18 -0.80
C ASN A 47 28.58 -0.73 0.15
N ASP A 48 27.82 0.15 0.82
CA ASP A 48 26.71 -0.19 1.70
C ASP A 48 25.66 -1.02 0.96
N VAL A 49 25.22 -0.55 -0.21
CA VAL A 49 24.24 -1.27 -1.03
C VAL A 49 24.75 -2.63 -1.47
N ARG A 50 26.03 -2.75 -1.85
CA ARG A 50 26.61 -4.04 -2.23
C ARG A 50 26.60 -5.02 -1.04
N THR A 51 27.00 -4.55 0.13
CA THR A 51 27.02 -5.36 1.36
C THR A 51 25.61 -5.80 1.73
N LEU A 52 24.66 -4.88 1.75
CA LEU A 52 23.26 -5.15 2.07
C LEU A 52 22.61 -6.13 1.07
N LEU A 53 22.82 -5.95 -0.22
CA LEU A 53 22.26 -6.85 -1.24
C LEU A 53 22.88 -8.24 -1.17
N ASN A 54 24.20 -8.35 -0.95
CA ASN A 54 24.87 -9.64 -0.80
C ASN A 54 24.34 -10.40 0.43
N ASP A 55 24.22 -9.72 1.57
CA ASP A 55 23.66 -10.31 2.79
C ASP A 55 22.20 -10.71 2.60
N ALA A 56 21.37 -9.82 1.99
CA ALA A 56 19.97 -10.10 1.76
C ALA A 56 19.75 -11.27 0.79
N PHE A 57 20.45 -11.32 -0.34
CA PHE A 57 20.33 -12.46 -1.28
C PHE A 57 20.90 -13.77 -0.75
N ALA A 58 21.81 -13.71 0.23
CA ALA A 58 22.24 -14.91 0.94
C ALA A 58 21.18 -15.45 1.90
N ARG A 59 20.35 -14.57 2.48
CA ARG A 59 19.31 -14.93 3.44
C ARG A 59 17.95 -15.23 2.78
N TYR A 60 17.67 -14.61 1.64
CA TYR A 60 16.39 -14.69 0.95
C TYR A 60 16.59 -15.34 -0.41
N THR A 61 16.50 -16.64 -0.44
CA THR A 61 16.85 -17.46 -1.62
C THR A 61 15.67 -17.77 -2.54
N GLY A 62 14.43 -17.65 -2.05
CA GLY A 62 13.23 -17.92 -2.84
C GLY A 62 11.93 -17.60 -2.11
N TYR A 63 10.84 -17.59 -2.89
CA TYR A 63 9.51 -17.42 -2.33
C TYR A 63 8.95 -18.76 -1.85
N THR A 64 8.37 -18.76 -0.65
CA THR A 64 7.67 -19.90 -0.05
C THR A 64 6.17 -19.72 -0.22
N GLU A 65 5.47 -20.74 -0.67
CA GLU A 65 4.02 -20.76 -0.75
C GLU A 65 3.45 -21.08 0.63
N ILE A 66 2.62 -20.18 1.14
CA ILE A 66 1.89 -20.32 2.40
C ILE A 66 0.45 -20.67 2.01
N PRO A 67 0.03 -21.93 2.21
CA PRO A 67 -1.34 -22.32 1.90
C PRO A 67 -2.33 -21.57 2.80
N ALA A 68 -3.59 -21.52 2.39
CA ALA A 68 -4.67 -21.06 3.24
C ALA A 68 -4.70 -21.89 4.53
N GLN A 69 -4.73 -21.21 5.67
CA GLN A 69 -4.71 -21.85 7.00
C GLN A 69 -6.11 -22.14 7.54
N GLY A 70 -7.15 -21.87 6.71
CA GLY A 70 -8.53 -22.10 7.08
C GLY A 70 -9.10 -21.08 8.08
N VAL A 71 -8.46 -19.93 8.20
CA VAL A 71 -8.98 -18.82 9.01
C VAL A 71 -10.15 -18.20 8.29
N THR A 72 -11.34 -18.25 8.92
CA THR A 72 -12.57 -17.72 8.36
C THR A 72 -13.22 -16.73 9.32
N GLY A 73 -14.00 -15.80 8.78
CA GLY A 73 -14.81 -14.85 9.53
C GLY A 73 -16.11 -14.54 8.78
N GLU A 74 -17.11 -14.11 9.51
CA GLU A 74 -18.36 -13.63 8.95
C GLU A 74 -18.34 -12.10 8.91
N LEU A 75 -18.85 -11.51 7.83
CA LEU A 75 -18.94 -10.08 7.65
C LEU A 75 -20.35 -9.71 7.22
N GLU A 76 -21.00 -8.84 7.99
CA GLU A 76 -22.32 -8.33 7.70
C GLU A 76 -22.28 -7.40 6.49
N VAL A 77 -23.16 -7.63 5.52
CA VAL A 77 -23.29 -6.82 4.31
C VAL A 77 -24.47 -5.87 4.44
N ALA A 78 -24.21 -4.59 4.27
CA ALA A 78 -25.23 -3.56 4.30
C ALA A 78 -25.31 -2.82 2.95
N GLY A 79 -26.52 -2.50 2.54
CA GLY A 79 -26.83 -1.74 1.32
C GLY A 79 -28.16 -1.03 1.42
N GLY A 80 -28.27 0.16 0.84
CA GLY A 80 -29.52 0.92 0.85
C GLY A 80 -30.07 1.28 2.25
N GLY A 81 -29.23 1.30 3.27
CA GLY A 81 -29.61 1.61 4.67
C GLY A 81 -30.10 0.42 5.48
N SER A 82 -30.04 -0.81 4.95
CA SER A 82 -30.41 -2.03 5.66
C SER A 82 -29.35 -3.12 5.52
N THR A 83 -29.38 -4.07 6.46
CA THR A 83 -28.58 -5.29 6.40
C THR A 83 -29.17 -6.24 5.36
N LEU A 84 -28.35 -6.72 4.44
CA LEU A 84 -28.74 -7.66 3.38
C LEU A 84 -28.47 -9.11 3.79
N GLY A 85 -27.51 -9.35 4.66
CA GLY A 85 -27.09 -10.66 5.12
C GLY A 85 -25.63 -10.68 5.51
N ALA A 86 -25.04 -11.85 5.60
CA ALA A 86 -23.63 -12.04 5.90
C ALA A 86 -22.93 -12.81 4.78
N VAL A 87 -21.64 -12.54 4.61
CA VAL A 87 -20.74 -13.24 3.71
C VAL A 87 -19.62 -13.87 4.49
N THR A 88 -19.04 -14.94 3.96
CA THR A 88 -17.88 -15.58 4.56
C THR A 88 -16.61 -14.97 3.97
N VAL A 89 -15.70 -14.60 4.85
CA VAL A 89 -14.36 -14.13 4.49
C VAL A 89 -13.35 -15.17 4.92
N SER A 90 -12.38 -15.45 4.05
CA SER A 90 -11.34 -16.43 4.33
C SER A 90 -9.97 -15.94 3.85
N ASP A 91 -8.92 -16.51 4.43
CA ASP A 91 -7.56 -16.29 3.98
C ASP A 91 -7.32 -17.02 2.65
N PRO A 92 -6.77 -16.34 1.62
CA PRO A 92 -6.58 -16.94 0.29
C PRO A 92 -5.31 -17.77 0.17
N GLY A 93 -4.43 -17.77 1.20
CA GLY A 93 -3.05 -18.17 1.06
C GLY A 93 -2.21 -17.07 0.38
N VAL A 94 -0.90 -17.17 0.47
CA VAL A 94 0.01 -16.16 -0.08
C VAL A 94 1.39 -16.75 -0.38
N LYS A 95 2.10 -16.12 -1.32
CA LYS A 95 3.49 -16.45 -1.62
C LYS A 95 4.39 -15.40 -0.98
N LEU A 96 5.17 -15.78 0.03
CA LEU A 96 6.02 -14.89 0.82
C LEU A 96 7.49 -15.17 0.60
N LEU A 97 8.29 -14.13 0.71
CA LEU A 97 9.74 -14.24 0.77
C LEU A 97 10.13 -14.42 2.25
N LEU A 98 10.53 -15.62 2.61
CA LEU A 98 10.97 -15.95 3.96
C LEU A 98 12.50 -15.98 4.02
N ALA A 99 13.05 -15.56 5.15
CA ALA A 99 14.48 -15.72 5.42
C ALA A 99 14.81 -17.21 5.63
N ASP A 100 16.05 -17.59 5.31
CA ASP A 100 16.55 -18.95 5.49
C ASP A 100 16.30 -19.49 6.90
N GLY A 101 15.74 -20.71 6.94
CA GLY A 101 15.39 -21.40 8.17
C GLY A 101 14.01 -21.05 8.73
N LEU A 102 13.25 -20.15 8.08
CA LEU A 102 11.82 -19.96 8.34
C LEU A 102 11.00 -20.82 7.38
N THR A 103 9.85 -21.25 7.87
CA THR A 103 8.92 -22.12 7.16
C THR A 103 7.50 -21.56 7.22
N ALA A 104 6.56 -22.20 6.53
CA ALA A 104 5.15 -21.82 6.62
C ALA A 104 4.60 -21.90 8.06
N ALA A 105 5.19 -22.71 8.93
CA ALA A 105 4.78 -22.81 10.35
C ALA A 105 5.12 -21.56 11.18
N ASP A 106 6.07 -20.75 10.71
CA ASP A 106 6.47 -19.49 11.37
C ASP A 106 5.60 -18.29 10.93
N VAL A 107 4.60 -18.57 10.06
CA VAL A 107 3.68 -17.57 9.55
C VAL A 107 2.31 -17.80 10.18
N SER A 108 1.78 -16.79 10.86
CA SER A 108 0.40 -16.78 11.35
C SER A 108 -0.45 -15.86 10.50
N VAL A 109 -1.74 -16.17 10.36
CA VAL A 109 -2.69 -15.34 9.63
C VAL A 109 -3.81 -14.85 10.56
N THR A 110 -4.24 -13.61 10.35
CA THR A 110 -5.41 -13.01 10.98
C THR A 110 -6.23 -12.28 9.94
N LEU A 111 -7.53 -12.16 10.15
CA LEU A 111 -8.40 -11.37 9.28
C LEU A 111 -8.60 -9.97 9.87
N GLU A 112 -8.35 -8.95 9.06
CA GLU A 112 -8.77 -7.57 9.32
C GLU A 112 -10.08 -7.33 8.59
N LEU A 113 -11.17 -7.25 9.36
CA LEU A 113 -12.51 -7.03 8.84
C LEU A 113 -13.01 -5.65 9.25
N PRO A 114 -13.66 -4.90 8.36
CA PRO A 114 -14.40 -3.71 8.76
C PRO A 114 -15.62 -4.11 9.58
N GLU A 115 -16.20 -3.18 10.30
CA GLU A 115 -17.41 -3.42 11.08
C GLU A 115 -18.58 -3.94 10.20
N ARG A 116 -18.66 -3.43 8.96
CA ARG A 116 -19.64 -3.83 7.94
C ARG A 116 -19.07 -3.72 6.54
N TYR A 117 -19.53 -4.61 5.68
CA TYR A 117 -19.29 -4.52 4.23
C TYR A 117 -20.35 -3.62 3.58
N LEU A 118 -19.96 -2.46 3.08
CA LEU A 118 -20.87 -1.54 2.39
C LEU A 118 -20.80 -1.79 0.88
N LEU A 119 -21.95 -2.10 0.26
CA LEU A 119 -22.02 -2.27 -1.18
C LEU A 119 -21.69 -0.97 -1.92
N GLY A 120 -20.84 -1.09 -2.94
CA GLY A 120 -20.39 0.05 -3.74
C GLY A 120 -19.21 0.84 -3.13
N VAL A 121 -18.72 0.42 -1.97
CA VAL A 121 -17.49 0.92 -1.38
C VAL A 121 -16.45 -0.20 -1.43
N ASP A 122 -15.21 0.13 -1.84
CA ASP A 122 -14.13 -0.85 -1.87
C ASP A 122 -13.87 -1.37 -0.44
N PRO A 123 -14.09 -2.66 -0.17
CA PRO A 123 -14.02 -3.17 1.20
C PRO A 123 -12.56 -3.32 1.62
N ALA A 124 -12.23 -2.75 2.77
CA ALA A 124 -10.94 -2.98 3.44
C ALA A 124 -10.94 -4.34 4.16
N VAL A 125 -11.04 -5.43 3.39
CA VAL A 125 -11.06 -6.81 3.89
C VAL A 125 -9.72 -7.46 3.57
N TYR A 126 -8.90 -7.70 4.60
CA TYR A 126 -7.56 -8.21 4.43
C TYR A 126 -7.28 -9.44 5.29
N ALA A 127 -6.53 -10.38 4.71
CA ALA A 127 -5.79 -11.37 5.45
C ALA A 127 -4.39 -10.81 5.77
N VAL A 128 -4.02 -10.76 7.03
CA VAL A 128 -2.73 -10.25 7.51
C VAL A 128 -1.87 -11.44 7.90
N TYR A 129 -0.84 -11.69 7.11
CA TYR A 129 0.15 -12.73 7.36
C TYR A 129 1.30 -12.12 8.17
N THR A 130 1.50 -12.62 9.36
CA THR A 130 2.55 -12.17 10.27
C THR A 130 3.66 -13.22 10.32
N ILE A 131 4.84 -12.83 9.89
CA ILE A 131 6.06 -13.64 9.93
C ILE A 131 6.75 -13.37 11.25
N ARG A 132 7.01 -14.41 12.05
CA ARG A 132 7.80 -14.30 13.28
C ARG A 132 9.23 -14.72 12.98
N GLY A 133 10.15 -13.78 13.05
CA GLY A 133 11.58 -14.06 12.99
C GLY A 133 12.06 -14.84 14.22
N ARG A 134 13.29 -15.32 14.17
CA ARG A 134 13.92 -16.02 15.31
C ARG A 134 14.12 -15.11 16.50
N ASP A 135 14.34 -13.82 16.26
CA ASP A 135 14.40 -12.78 17.29
C ASP A 135 13.06 -12.05 17.38
N VAL A 136 12.62 -11.79 18.61
CA VAL A 136 11.31 -11.15 18.92
C VAL A 136 11.12 -9.77 18.25
N GLN A 137 12.21 -9.15 17.79
CA GLN A 137 12.20 -7.86 17.11
C GLN A 137 12.00 -7.94 15.58
N GLU A 138 12.07 -9.13 14.99
CA GLU A 138 11.91 -9.33 13.55
C GLU A 138 10.49 -9.82 13.23
N THR A 139 9.51 -8.95 13.44
CA THR A 139 8.13 -9.25 13.02
C THR A 139 7.81 -8.44 11.77
N ALA A 140 7.50 -9.11 10.69
CA ALA A 140 7.01 -8.50 9.46
C ALA A 140 5.57 -8.92 9.21
N SER A 141 4.74 -8.02 8.70
CA SER A 141 3.38 -8.34 8.31
C SER A 141 3.10 -7.94 6.87
N VAL A 142 2.35 -8.79 6.17
CA VAL A 142 1.93 -8.57 4.78
C VAL A 142 0.41 -8.63 4.73
N ARG A 143 -0.22 -7.60 4.20
CA ARG A 143 -1.66 -7.53 3.96
C ARG A 143 -1.99 -8.00 2.55
N VAL A 144 -2.90 -8.94 2.44
CA VAL A 144 -3.39 -9.47 1.16
C VAL A 144 -4.91 -9.35 1.16
N PRO A 145 -5.55 -8.94 0.06
CA PRO A 145 -7.00 -8.96 -0.02
C PRO A 145 -7.55 -10.34 0.33
N ALA A 146 -8.47 -10.41 1.29
CA ALA A 146 -9.08 -11.67 1.70
C ALA A 146 -10.09 -12.15 0.66
N ALA A 147 -10.32 -13.47 0.60
CA ALA A 147 -11.33 -14.04 -0.26
C ALA A 147 -12.73 -13.85 0.37
N VAL A 148 -13.68 -13.32 -0.39
CA VAL A 148 -15.06 -13.12 0.05
C VAL A 148 -15.96 -14.05 -0.76
N THR A 149 -16.71 -14.91 -0.08
CA THR A 149 -17.63 -15.89 -0.70
C THR A 149 -19.06 -15.64 -0.27
N GLY A 150 -20.03 -15.96 -1.14
CA GLY A 150 -21.46 -15.78 -0.87
C GLY A 150 -22.03 -14.40 -1.24
N LEU A 151 -21.18 -13.45 -1.68
CA LEU A 151 -21.63 -12.10 -2.04
C LEU A 151 -22.58 -12.10 -3.24
N GLU A 152 -22.24 -12.85 -4.29
CA GLU A 152 -23.10 -12.93 -5.51
C GLU A 152 -24.45 -13.54 -5.21
N GLU A 153 -24.50 -14.59 -4.40
CA GLU A 153 -25.76 -15.22 -3.98
C GLU A 153 -26.61 -14.28 -3.14
N LEU A 154 -26.00 -13.53 -2.25
CA LEU A 154 -26.65 -12.54 -1.42
C LEU A 154 -27.22 -11.40 -2.28
N LEU A 155 -26.48 -10.92 -3.28
CA LEU A 155 -26.93 -9.90 -4.23
C LEU A 155 -28.09 -10.40 -5.08
N ALA A 156 -28.04 -11.64 -5.54
CA ALA A 156 -29.13 -12.24 -6.31
C ALA A 156 -30.41 -12.36 -5.48
N LYS A 157 -30.31 -12.75 -4.21
CA LYS A 157 -31.45 -12.76 -3.29
C LYS A 157 -32.01 -11.35 -3.04
N SER A 158 -31.14 -10.36 -2.86
CA SER A 158 -31.57 -8.97 -2.62
C SER A 158 -32.21 -8.32 -3.85
N ALA A 159 -31.76 -8.68 -5.06
CA ALA A 159 -32.35 -8.20 -6.32
C ALA A 159 -33.75 -8.78 -6.57
N ASN A 160 -34.00 -10.01 -6.10
CA ASN A 160 -35.30 -10.67 -6.19
C ASN A 160 -36.27 -10.29 -5.04
N ALA A 161 -35.76 -9.73 -3.94
CA ALA A 161 -36.59 -9.13 -2.92
C ALA A 161 -37.16 -7.83 -3.46
N THR A 162 -38.48 -7.81 -3.69
CA THR A 162 -39.21 -6.60 -4.09
C THR A 162 -38.88 -5.51 -3.07
N LEU A 163 -38.15 -4.50 -3.50
CA LEU A 163 -37.91 -3.31 -2.70
C LEU A 163 -39.25 -2.77 -2.25
N PRO A 164 -39.53 -2.59 -0.94
CA PRO A 164 -40.74 -1.87 -0.57
C PRO A 164 -40.71 -0.54 -1.27
N ALA A 165 -41.80 -0.23 -1.97
CA ALA A 165 -41.94 0.97 -2.78
C ALA A 165 -41.32 2.15 -2.02
N SER A 166 -40.29 2.75 -2.59
CA SER A 166 -39.58 3.87 -1.99
C SER A 166 -40.63 4.89 -1.56
N ARG A 167 -40.72 5.17 -0.26
CA ARG A 167 -41.39 6.38 0.18
C ARG A 167 -40.75 7.51 -0.62
N ASP A 168 -41.56 8.16 -1.41
CA ASP A 168 -41.20 9.31 -2.23
C ASP A 168 -40.60 10.39 -1.32
N VAL A 169 -39.31 10.27 -1.05
CA VAL A 169 -38.54 11.34 -0.43
C VAL A 169 -38.24 12.26 -1.60
N GLY A 170 -39.14 13.21 -1.82
CA GLY A 170 -38.95 14.25 -2.81
C GLY A 170 -37.52 14.78 -2.78
N PRO A 171 -36.98 15.21 -3.92
CA PRO A 171 -35.56 15.51 -4.05
C PRO A 171 -35.17 16.58 -3.02
N LYS A 172 -34.56 16.17 -1.91
CA LYS A 172 -33.81 17.11 -1.08
C LYS A 172 -32.71 17.64 -2.01
N ARG A 173 -32.90 18.87 -2.47
CA ARG A 173 -31.87 19.65 -3.15
C ARG A 173 -30.68 19.69 -2.20
N ILE A 174 -29.75 18.74 -2.32
CA ILE A 174 -28.43 18.89 -1.76
C ILE A 174 -27.83 20.03 -2.56
N ALA A 175 -27.57 21.13 -1.88
CA ALA A 175 -26.94 22.30 -2.48
C ALA A 175 -25.55 21.88 -2.99
N GLY A 176 -25.49 21.38 -4.23
CA GLY A 176 -24.26 20.97 -4.91
C GLY A 176 -23.28 22.14 -5.19
N GLY A 177 -23.65 23.37 -4.76
CA GLY A 177 -22.81 24.54 -4.92
C GLY A 177 -21.62 24.61 -3.96
N LEU A 178 -21.74 24.08 -2.73
CA LEU A 178 -20.69 24.21 -1.71
C LEU A 178 -19.50 23.28 -1.94
N LEU A 179 -19.72 22.08 -2.51
CA LEU A 179 -18.62 21.14 -2.84
C LEU A 179 -17.82 21.59 -4.07
N ALA A 180 -18.48 22.19 -5.06
CA ALA A 180 -17.81 22.75 -6.24
C ALA A 180 -16.94 23.99 -5.88
N ILE A 181 -17.36 24.80 -4.88
CA ILE A 181 -16.59 25.95 -4.42
C ILE A 181 -15.34 25.52 -3.64
N SER A 182 -15.42 24.46 -2.83
CA SER A 182 -14.27 23.99 -2.05
C SER A 182 -13.18 23.37 -2.92
N VAL A 183 -13.52 22.59 -3.96
CA VAL A 183 -12.57 22.02 -4.91
C VAL A 183 -11.94 23.12 -5.78
N GLY A 184 -12.73 24.10 -6.22
CA GLY A 184 -12.23 25.25 -6.96
C GLY A 184 -11.27 26.13 -6.15
N ALA A 185 -11.56 26.36 -4.87
CA ALA A 185 -10.71 27.14 -3.98
C ALA A 185 -9.37 26.47 -3.68
N THR A 186 -9.33 25.16 -3.50
CA THR A 186 -8.09 24.40 -3.28
C THR A 186 -7.21 24.35 -4.53
N VAL A 187 -7.78 24.21 -5.72
CA VAL A 187 -7.04 24.24 -6.99
C VAL A 187 -6.49 25.66 -7.25
N LEU A 188 -7.25 26.71 -7.01
CA LEU A 188 -6.80 28.11 -7.14
C LEU A 188 -5.69 28.44 -6.13
N ALA A 189 -5.78 27.98 -4.89
CA ALA A 189 -4.72 28.16 -3.89
C ALA A 189 -3.44 27.43 -4.27
N ALA A 190 -3.52 26.20 -4.82
CA ALA A 190 -2.38 25.45 -5.30
C ALA A 190 -1.70 26.13 -6.51
N LEU A 191 -2.48 26.67 -7.46
CA LEU A 191 -1.96 27.41 -8.60
C LEU A 191 -1.31 28.75 -8.18
N ALA A 192 -1.88 29.45 -7.23
CA ALA A 192 -1.30 30.68 -6.68
C ALA A 192 0.02 30.40 -5.94
N ALA A 193 0.09 29.33 -5.13
CA ALA A 193 1.32 28.93 -4.45
C ALA A 193 2.42 28.54 -5.45
N PHE A 194 2.08 27.82 -6.52
CA PHE A 194 3.00 27.47 -7.59
C PHE A 194 3.51 28.68 -8.35
N GLY A 195 2.63 29.67 -8.62
CA GLY A 195 2.99 30.95 -9.23
C GLY A 195 3.99 31.75 -8.38
N VAL A 196 3.76 31.83 -7.05
CA VAL A 196 4.67 32.52 -6.12
C VAL A 196 6.04 31.87 -6.06
N VAL A 197 6.10 30.53 -6.06
CA VAL A 197 7.38 29.79 -6.07
C VAL A 197 8.17 30.06 -7.34
N ARG A 198 7.51 30.06 -8.52
CA ARG A 198 8.17 30.39 -9.81
C ARG A 198 8.65 31.85 -9.86
N LEU A 199 7.86 32.78 -9.33
CA LEU A 199 8.24 34.19 -9.31
C LEU A 199 9.46 34.43 -8.42
N ARG A 200 9.50 33.82 -7.22
CA ARG A 200 10.66 33.86 -6.31
C ARG A 200 11.92 33.24 -6.94
N ALA A 201 11.77 32.12 -7.65
CA ALA A 201 12.89 31.49 -8.37
C ALA A 201 13.44 32.38 -9.49
N LYS A 202 12.55 33.08 -10.25
CA LYS A 202 12.93 34.02 -11.32
C LYS A 202 13.62 35.28 -10.77
N LEU A 203 13.17 35.80 -9.63
CA LEU A 203 13.79 36.94 -8.96
C LEU A 203 15.16 36.59 -8.36
N ARG A 204 15.35 35.38 -7.82
CA ARG A 204 16.66 34.88 -7.35
C ARG A 204 17.67 34.74 -8.49
N ARG A 205 17.26 34.29 -9.68
CA ARG A 205 18.12 34.20 -10.86
C ARG A 205 18.55 35.59 -11.36
N LYS A 206 17.66 36.58 -11.36
CA LYS A 206 18.00 37.96 -11.74
C LYS A 206 18.95 38.65 -10.75
N ARG A 207 18.89 38.32 -9.44
CA ARG A 207 19.84 38.84 -8.44
C ARG A 207 21.24 38.23 -8.58
N LYS A 208 21.35 36.93 -8.95
CA LYS A 208 22.66 36.29 -9.21
C LYS A 208 23.35 36.72 -10.52
N ALA A 209 22.62 37.30 -11.45
CA ALA A 209 23.16 37.80 -12.72
C ALA A 209 23.62 39.26 -12.63
N ARG A 210 23.50 39.93 -11.49
CA ARG A 210 23.93 41.33 -11.25
C ARG A 210 25.13 41.45 -10.29
N HIS A 211 25.71 40.34 -9.89
CA HIS A 211 27.00 40.21 -9.20
C HIS A 211 27.90 39.27 -10.01
#